data_79f94303d4b60c06586bed961e26f498
#
_entry.id   79f94303d4b60c06586bed961e26f498
#
_cell.length_a   1.000
_cell.length_b   1.000
_cell.length_c   1.000
_cell.angle_alpha   90.00
_cell.angle_beta   90.00
_cell.angle_gamma   90.00
#
_symmetry.space_group_name_H-M   'P 1'
#
loop_
_entity.id
_entity.type
_entity.pdbx_description
1 polymer ?
#
loop_
_entity_poly.entity_id
_entity_poly.type
_entity_poly.pdbx_seq_one_letter_code
_entity_poly.pdbx_strand_id
1 'polypeptide(L)'
;AQESRGLGDVYKRQNPNGWVKDEVLTDEILKCLDSTEGPDYVYTISVQGHGAYPDEQILEDPEITVSGAPTEEENNKWEYYVNEIHEMDNFVKELTDRLEDYPEDVVLVMYGDHLPSLEIEDEDLTYGNKYQTSYFMWDNIGLKKKDGTIEAYDLGSEVLNKCNIHTGVMNSFHQTRKGTKNYQKDMKELQYDMLYGKQYVWNQENPFKATDLQFGIRPLTVTKVYETKDSIFIVGNNFTNFCQVFNGDVKINTTYHNEHLLEVSKKDLKDGDTFKVSIVSKAPRVLSSSNEYVYQEKSEK
;
A
#
# COMPACT_ATOMS: atom_id res chain seq x y z
N ALA A 1 -13.67 2.85 5.38
CA ALA A 1 -14.84 3.73 5.54
C ALA A 1 -14.35 5.11 5.95
N GLN A 2 -14.26 6.03 5.02
CA GLN A 2 -14.00 7.42 5.32
C GLN A 2 -15.28 8.01 5.88
N GLU A 3 -15.40 8.03 7.19
CA GLU A 3 -16.39 8.89 7.83
C GLU A 3 -16.07 10.33 7.45
N SER A 4 -17.09 11.06 6.98
CA SER A 4 -17.05 12.48 6.71
C SER A 4 -16.76 13.25 8.01
N ARG A 5 -15.50 13.29 8.43
CA ARG A 5 -15.03 14.25 9.40
C ARG A 5 -14.88 15.57 8.67
N GLY A 6 -15.32 16.66 9.31
CA GLY A 6 -15.33 17.98 8.67
C GLY A 6 -13.97 18.35 8.07
N LEU A 7 -13.95 19.12 6.98
CA LEU A 7 -12.75 19.55 6.26
C LEU A 7 -11.61 20.03 7.17
N GLY A 8 -11.92 20.64 8.32
CA GLY A 8 -10.93 21.09 9.32
C GLY A 8 -10.14 19.96 9.99
N ASP A 9 -10.68 18.75 10.11
CA ASP A 9 -9.96 17.61 10.70
C ASP A 9 -9.04 16.93 9.69
N VAL A 10 -9.33 17.01 8.39
CA VAL A 10 -8.48 16.48 7.34
C VAL A 10 -7.18 17.29 7.24
N TYR A 11 -7.26 18.62 7.29
CA TYR A 11 -6.07 19.49 7.24
C TYR A 11 -5.17 19.38 8.48
N LYS A 12 -5.74 19.12 9.67
CA LYS A 12 -4.96 18.92 10.90
C LYS A 12 -4.14 17.63 10.89
N ARG A 13 -4.47 16.68 10.00
CA ARG A 13 -3.79 15.39 9.86
C ARG A 13 -2.84 15.34 8.68
N GLN A 14 -2.56 16.48 8.06
CA GLN A 14 -1.61 16.60 6.96
C GLN A 14 -0.44 17.47 7.38
N ASN A 15 0.74 17.13 6.88
CA ASN A 15 1.90 18.01 6.99
C ASN A 15 1.76 19.20 6.01
N PRO A 16 2.63 20.22 6.10
CA PRO A 16 2.56 21.39 5.22
C PRO A 16 2.60 21.07 3.72
N ASN A 17 3.19 19.94 3.36
CA ASN A 17 3.27 19.45 1.96
C ASN A 17 2.04 18.62 1.53
N GLY A 18 1.05 18.45 2.39
CA GLY A 18 -0.20 17.76 2.12
C GLY A 18 -0.17 16.23 2.30
N TRP A 19 0.92 15.66 2.79
CA TRP A 19 0.98 14.26 3.16
C TRP A 19 0.28 14.00 4.50
N VAL A 20 -0.32 12.83 4.64
CA VAL A 20 -0.95 12.42 5.90
C VAL A 20 0.14 12.19 6.94
N LYS A 21 -0.03 12.74 8.14
CA LYS A 21 0.89 12.53 9.27
C LYS A 21 0.81 11.09 9.78
N ASP A 22 1.96 10.54 10.15
CA ASP A 22 2.09 9.15 10.59
C ASP A 22 1.44 8.90 11.96
N GLU A 23 1.23 9.93 12.79
CA GLU A 23 0.53 9.84 14.07
C GLU A 23 -0.85 9.14 13.96
N VAL A 24 -1.52 9.25 12.79
CA VAL A 24 -2.83 8.60 12.58
C VAL A 24 -2.73 7.08 12.48
N LEU A 25 -1.54 6.54 12.20
CA LEU A 25 -1.33 5.12 11.96
C LEU A 25 -1.42 4.30 13.24
N THR A 26 -1.06 4.86 14.40
CA THR A 26 -1.12 4.15 15.69
C THR A 26 -2.52 3.58 15.94
N ASP A 27 -3.54 4.43 15.88
CA ASP A 27 -4.93 3.99 16.12
C ASP A 27 -5.43 3.03 15.03
N GLU A 28 -5.03 3.23 13.78
CA GLU A 28 -5.45 2.36 12.68
C GLU A 28 -4.77 0.97 12.75
N ILE A 29 -3.51 0.91 13.18
CA ILE A 29 -2.80 -0.36 13.43
C ILE A 29 -3.49 -1.13 14.56
N LEU A 30 -3.77 -0.48 15.68
CA LEU A 30 -4.45 -1.13 16.82
C LEU A 30 -5.85 -1.61 16.43
N LYS A 31 -6.61 -0.84 15.67
CA LYS A 31 -7.91 -1.30 15.14
C LYS A 31 -7.78 -2.53 14.24
N CYS A 32 -6.70 -2.64 13.45
CA CYS A 32 -6.45 -3.84 12.65
C CYS A 32 -6.19 -5.04 13.54
N LEU A 33 -5.33 -4.89 14.55
CA LEU A 33 -5.02 -5.95 15.52
C LEU A 33 -6.27 -6.39 16.31
N ASP A 34 -7.15 -5.45 16.69
CA ASP A 34 -8.39 -5.74 17.41
C ASP A 34 -9.52 -6.29 16.52
N SER A 35 -9.33 -6.37 15.20
CA SER A 35 -10.41 -6.69 14.25
C SER A 35 -10.66 -8.17 14.06
N THR A 36 -9.74 -9.04 14.43
CA THR A 36 -9.84 -10.50 14.28
C THR A 36 -9.44 -11.22 15.57
N GLU A 37 -9.90 -12.47 15.72
CA GLU A 37 -9.41 -13.38 16.77
C GLU A 37 -8.28 -14.23 16.15
N GLY A 38 -7.07 -14.14 16.65
CA GLY A 38 -5.94 -14.95 16.22
C GLY A 38 -4.78 -14.13 15.62
N PRO A 39 -3.74 -14.78 15.09
CA PRO A 39 -2.56 -14.08 14.61
C PRO A 39 -2.84 -13.19 13.41
N ASP A 40 -2.42 -11.94 13.50
CA ASP A 40 -2.54 -10.95 12.44
C ASP A 40 -1.22 -10.65 11.76
N TYR A 41 -1.28 -10.27 10.50
CA TYR A 41 -0.19 -9.67 9.75
C TYR A 41 -0.64 -8.30 9.22
N VAL A 42 -0.14 -7.25 9.84
CA VAL A 42 -0.47 -5.87 9.45
C VAL A 42 0.69 -5.28 8.66
N TYR A 43 0.44 -4.87 7.43
CA TYR A 43 1.40 -4.16 6.58
C TYR A 43 1.00 -2.70 6.44
N THR A 44 1.82 -1.82 6.99
CA THR A 44 1.57 -0.38 7.05
C THR A 44 2.60 0.36 6.21
N ILE A 45 2.16 1.36 5.45
CA ILE A 45 3.03 2.24 4.66
C ILE A 45 2.91 3.65 5.22
N SER A 46 4.03 4.17 5.76
CA SER A 46 4.21 5.55 6.14
C SER A 46 4.48 6.41 4.90
N VAL A 47 3.97 7.62 4.87
CA VAL A 47 4.14 8.53 3.73
C VAL A 47 4.56 9.95 4.13
N GLN A 48 4.58 10.27 5.42
CA GLN A 48 4.82 11.63 5.90
C GLN A 48 6.19 12.16 5.45
N GLY A 49 7.24 11.37 5.57
CA GLY A 49 8.60 11.72 5.15
C GLY A 49 8.87 11.65 3.64
N HIS A 50 7.84 11.38 2.80
CA HIS A 50 8.01 11.27 1.36
C HIS A 50 8.22 12.62 0.68
N GLY A 51 9.13 12.70 -0.33
CA GLY A 51 9.30 13.89 -1.21
C GLY A 51 8.06 14.21 -2.06
N ALA A 52 8.00 15.31 -2.86
CA ALA A 52 9.07 16.27 -3.05
C ALA A 52 9.24 17.19 -1.84
N TYR A 53 10.49 17.52 -1.53
CA TYR A 53 10.81 18.43 -0.44
C TYR A 53 10.79 19.88 -0.95
N PRO A 54 10.25 20.85 -0.19
CA PRO A 54 10.11 22.24 -0.63
C PRO A 54 11.45 22.96 -0.71
N ASP A 55 11.63 23.75 -1.77
CA ASP A 55 12.80 24.61 -1.95
C ASP A 55 12.75 25.84 -1.04
N GLU A 56 11.56 26.22 -0.57
CA GLU A 56 11.33 27.36 0.30
C GLU A 56 11.09 26.91 1.74
N GLN A 57 11.40 27.77 2.72
CA GLN A 57 11.07 27.51 4.11
C GLN A 57 9.55 27.58 4.32
N ILE A 58 8.91 26.46 4.58
CA ILE A 58 7.47 26.34 4.80
C ILE A 58 7.09 25.94 6.23
N LEU A 59 8.08 25.55 7.05
CA LEU A 59 7.87 25.28 8.46
C LEU A 59 7.89 26.61 9.24
N GLU A 60 6.82 26.90 9.99
CA GLU A 60 6.69 28.13 10.75
C GLU A 60 7.61 28.13 11.98
N ASP A 61 7.78 26.98 12.64
CA ASP A 61 8.59 26.82 13.85
C ASP A 61 9.26 25.43 13.85
N PRO A 62 10.33 25.22 13.06
CA PRO A 62 11.01 23.94 12.97
C PRO A 62 11.70 23.59 14.30
N GLU A 63 11.49 22.39 14.81
CA GLU A 63 12.15 21.89 16.02
C GLU A 63 13.64 21.63 15.77
N ILE A 64 13.99 21.27 14.55
CA ILE A 64 15.36 21.01 14.10
C ILE A 64 15.72 21.99 13.00
N THR A 65 16.79 22.77 13.19
CA THR A 65 17.31 23.68 12.17
C THR A 65 18.50 23.06 11.45
N VAL A 66 18.58 23.25 10.13
CA VAL A 66 19.69 22.76 9.29
C VAL A 66 20.45 23.91 8.68
N SER A 67 21.77 23.79 8.65
CA SER A 67 22.67 24.74 8.02
C SER A 67 23.90 24.04 7.44
N GLY A 68 24.52 24.66 6.44
CA GLY A 68 25.79 24.18 5.86
C GLY A 68 25.64 23.44 4.55
N ALA A 69 24.43 23.28 4.01
CA ALA A 69 24.27 22.84 2.63
C ALA A 69 24.79 23.91 1.65
N PRO A 70 25.12 23.52 0.40
CA PRO A 70 25.68 24.44 -0.61
C PRO A 70 24.77 25.63 -0.95
N THR A 71 23.44 25.43 -0.87
CA THR A 71 22.43 26.46 -1.16
C THR A 71 21.39 26.58 -0.06
N GLU A 72 20.67 27.70 -0.04
CA GLU A 72 19.52 27.88 0.88
C GLU A 72 18.38 26.93 0.55
N GLU A 73 18.12 26.65 -0.71
CA GLU A 73 17.12 25.67 -1.18
C GLU A 73 17.42 24.27 -0.61
N GLU A 74 18.69 23.84 -0.67
CA GLU A 74 19.08 22.54 -0.10
C GLU A 74 18.97 22.53 1.43
N ASN A 75 19.33 23.63 2.14
CA ASN A 75 19.08 23.73 3.57
C ASN A 75 17.59 23.57 3.90
N ASN A 76 16.71 24.21 3.13
CA ASN A 76 15.26 24.13 3.33
C ASN A 76 14.72 22.70 3.11
N LYS A 77 15.19 22.01 2.06
CA LYS A 77 14.83 20.59 1.80
C LYS A 77 15.26 19.69 2.95
N TRP A 78 16.49 19.83 3.41
CA TRP A 78 17.01 19.04 4.52
C TRP A 78 16.30 19.35 5.82
N GLU A 79 16.07 20.63 6.13
CA GLU A 79 15.36 21.05 7.34
C GLU A 79 13.93 20.49 7.36
N TYR A 80 13.22 20.59 6.26
CA TYR A 80 11.91 19.98 6.12
C TYR A 80 11.97 18.47 6.37
N TYR A 81 12.85 17.75 5.68
CA TYR A 81 12.98 16.30 5.80
C TYR A 81 13.31 15.84 7.24
N VAL A 82 14.26 16.45 7.90
CA VAL A 82 14.64 16.01 9.26
C VAL A 82 13.53 16.28 10.29
N ASN A 83 12.73 17.34 10.12
CA ASN A 83 11.56 17.58 10.95
C ASN A 83 10.45 16.55 10.71
N GLU A 84 10.20 16.16 9.47
CA GLU A 84 9.25 15.07 9.17
C GLU A 84 9.71 13.72 9.76
N ILE A 85 11.01 13.43 9.71
CA ILE A 85 11.59 12.22 10.36
C ILE A 85 11.50 12.32 11.89
N HIS A 86 11.65 13.52 12.47
CA HIS A 86 11.47 13.72 13.90
C HIS A 86 10.01 13.45 14.33
N GLU A 87 9.03 13.93 13.56
CA GLU A 87 7.62 13.61 13.81
C GLU A 87 7.34 12.08 13.65
N MET A 88 7.97 11.43 12.67
CA MET A 88 7.88 9.98 12.51
C MET A 88 8.49 9.23 13.71
N ASP A 89 9.60 9.70 14.27
CA ASP A 89 10.20 9.12 15.48
C ASP A 89 9.24 9.21 16.67
N ASN A 90 8.56 10.34 16.83
CA ASN A 90 7.50 10.51 17.84
C ASN A 90 6.34 9.53 17.63
N PHE A 91 5.90 9.31 16.38
CA PHE A 91 4.91 8.27 16.05
C PHE A 91 5.41 6.88 16.44
N VAL A 92 6.66 6.53 16.09
CA VAL A 92 7.25 5.23 16.45
C VAL A 92 7.27 5.02 17.95
N LYS A 93 7.63 6.07 18.71
CA LYS A 93 7.61 6.02 20.16
C LYS A 93 6.20 5.77 20.71
N GLU A 94 5.21 6.52 20.23
CA GLU A 94 3.81 6.33 20.64
C GLU A 94 3.32 4.91 20.30
N LEU A 95 3.59 4.43 19.09
CA LEU A 95 3.21 3.08 18.68
C LEU A 95 3.83 2.01 19.57
N THR A 96 5.15 2.10 19.84
CA THR A 96 5.83 1.11 20.68
C THR A 96 5.36 1.17 22.12
N ASP A 97 5.13 2.37 22.70
CA ASP A 97 4.55 2.53 24.04
C ASP A 97 3.16 1.86 24.14
N ARG A 98 2.33 1.97 23.09
CA ARG A 98 1.00 1.35 23.02
C ARG A 98 1.07 -0.17 22.83
N LEU A 99 2.05 -0.67 22.07
CA LEU A 99 2.24 -2.09 21.82
C LEU A 99 2.93 -2.81 22.98
N GLU A 100 3.66 -2.11 23.85
CA GLU A 100 4.31 -2.72 25.01
C GLU A 100 3.29 -3.33 25.98
N ASP A 101 2.16 -2.63 26.18
CA ASP A 101 1.05 -3.06 27.03
C ASP A 101 -0.04 -3.82 26.26
N TYR A 102 0.17 -4.13 24.96
CA TYR A 102 -0.82 -4.85 24.16
C TYR A 102 -0.94 -6.32 24.66
N PRO A 103 -2.17 -6.87 24.76
CA PRO A 103 -2.39 -8.17 25.43
C PRO A 103 -1.87 -9.39 24.66
N GLU A 104 -1.46 -9.23 23.42
CA GLU A 104 -0.92 -10.29 22.57
C GLU A 104 0.56 -10.10 22.28
N ASP A 105 1.23 -11.16 21.84
CA ASP A 105 2.62 -11.15 21.41
C ASP A 105 2.76 -10.34 20.12
N VAL A 106 3.56 -9.26 20.15
CA VAL A 106 3.77 -8.37 19.00
C VAL A 106 5.24 -8.33 18.60
N VAL A 107 5.48 -8.41 17.30
CA VAL A 107 6.77 -8.11 16.67
C VAL A 107 6.57 -7.02 15.63
N LEU A 108 7.16 -5.86 15.85
CA LEU A 108 7.17 -4.73 14.93
C LEU A 108 8.46 -4.73 14.12
N VAL A 109 8.36 -4.64 12.81
CA VAL A 109 9.50 -4.49 11.91
C VAL A 109 9.33 -3.24 11.08
N MET A 110 10.26 -2.31 11.19
CA MET A 110 10.29 -1.11 10.35
C MET A 110 11.54 -1.10 9.48
N TYR A 111 11.39 -0.66 8.26
CA TYR A 111 12.49 -0.52 7.30
C TYR A 111 12.20 0.60 6.31
N GLY A 112 13.25 1.29 5.87
CA GLY A 112 13.14 2.21 4.74
C GLY A 112 13.15 1.43 3.43
N ASP A 113 12.26 1.77 2.51
CA ASP A 113 12.22 1.17 1.18
C ASP A 113 13.27 1.80 0.24
N HIS A 114 13.59 3.07 0.44
CA HIS A 114 14.66 3.81 -0.26
C HIS A 114 15.11 5.03 0.57
N LEU A 115 16.21 5.64 0.16
CA LEU A 115 16.67 6.92 0.71
C LEU A 115 15.79 8.09 0.22
N PRO A 116 15.79 9.24 0.94
CA PRO A 116 15.10 10.44 0.49
C PRO A 116 15.68 10.96 -0.82
N SER A 117 14.88 11.66 -1.63
CA SER A 117 15.29 12.29 -2.89
C SER A 117 15.99 13.64 -2.64
N LEU A 118 17.13 13.60 -1.94
CA LEU A 118 17.93 14.77 -1.52
C LEU A 118 19.31 14.79 -2.19
N GLU A 119 19.42 14.21 -3.39
CA GLU A 119 20.67 14.18 -4.18
C GLU A 119 21.86 13.55 -3.43
N ILE A 120 21.57 12.53 -2.58
CA ILE A 120 22.59 11.80 -1.81
C ILE A 120 23.38 10.89 -2.75
N GLU A 121 24.70 11.01 -2.74
CA GLU A 121 25.62 10.12 -3.44
C GLU A 121 26.31 9.15 -2.47
N ASP A 122 26.95 8.11 -3.01
CA ASP A 122 27.58 7.08 -2.18
C ASP A 122 28.67 7.66 -1.24
N GLU A 123 29.33 8.75 -1.66
CA GLU A 123 30.38 9.45 -0.91
C GLU A 123 29.85 10.18 0.33
N ASP A 124 28.56 10.53 0.33
CA ASP A 124 27.90 11.21 1.46
C ASP A 124 27.50 10.23 2.58
N LEU A 125 27.53 8.94 2.29
CA LEU A 125 27.06 7.91 3.21
C LEU A 125 28.21 7.36 4.06
N THR A 126 28.02 7.27 5.36
CA THR A 126 29.01 6.74 6.30
C THR A 126 29.32 5.26 6.06
N TYR A 127 28.34 4.52 5.54
CA TYR A 127 28.48 3.08 5.26
C TYR A 127 27.49 2.63 4.18
N GLY A 128 27.90 1.66 3.38
CA GLY A 128 27.04 1.07 2.35
C GLY A 128 27.03 1.86 1.06
N ASN A 129 25.89 1.99 0.51
CA ASN A 129 25.62 2.66 -0.76
C ASN A 129 24.17 3.17 -0.75
N LYS A 130 23.81 3.97 -1.75
CA LYS A 130 22.47 4.59 -1.86
C LYS A 130 21.29 3.62 -2.03
N TYR A 131 21.54 2.33 -2.15
CA TYR A 131 20.52 1.27 -2.16
C TYR A 131 20.37 0.58 -0.80
N GLN A 132 21.16 1.00 0.20
CA GLN A 132 21.08 0.46 1.55
C GLN A 132 20.26 1.40 2.44
N THR A 133 19.29 0.83 3.15
CA THR A 133 18.45 1.53 4.11
C THR A 133 18.59 0.89 5.49
N SER A 134 18.09 1.57 6.50
CA SER A 134 18.06 1.04 7.86
C SER A 134 16.80 0.21 8.10
N TYR A 135 16.91 -0.77 8.99
CA TYR A 135 15.76 -1.47 9.55
C TYR A 135 15.93 -1.66 11.06
N PHE A 136 14.84 -1.82 11.76
CA PHE A 136 14.86 -2.29 13.15
C PHE A 136 13.72 -3.26 13.42
N MET A 137 13.89 -4.05 14.49
CA MET A 137 12.86 -4.91 15.05
C MET A 137 12.64 -4.51 16.49
N TRP A 138 11.38 -4.39 16.87
CA TRP A 138 10.92 -4.20 18.23
C TRP A 138 9.92 -5.30 18.57
N ASP A 139 9.84 -5.70 19.82
CA ASP A 139 8.89 -6.71 20.29
C ASP A 139 8.56 -6.52 21.77
N ASN A 140 7.39 -6.99 22.21
CA ASN A 140 6.96 -7.02 23.60
C ASN A 140 7.22 -8.37 24.30
N ILE A 141 7.91 -9.32 23.64
CA ILE A 141 8.12 -10.70 24.11
C ILE A 141 9.57 -10.98 24.52
N GLY A 142 10.46 -10.00 24.43
CA GLY A 142 11.85 -10.12 24.89
C GLY A 142 12.77 -10.92 23.96
N LEU A 143 12.60 -10.80 22.64
CA LEU A 143 13.49 -11.45 21.67
C LEU A 143 14.92 -10.93 21.79
N LYS A 144 15.88 -11.82 21.57
CA LYS A 144 17.29 -11.45 21.63
C LYS A 144 17.66 -10.44 20.55
N LYS A 145 18.12 -9.26 20.98
CA LYS A 145 18.62 -8.21 20.09
C LYS A 145 19.93 -8.61 19.44
N LYS A 146 20.09 -8.29 18.16
CA LYS A 146 21.31 -8.51 17.40
C LYS A 146 21.34 -7.54 16.21
N ASP A 147 22.37 -6.70 16.18
CA ASP A 147 22.63 -5.83 15.06
C ASP A 147 23.25 -6.61 13.90
N GLY A 148 22.98 -6.18 12.68
CA GLY A 148 23.54 -6.79 11.48
C GLY A 148 23.01 -6.18 10.20
N THR A 149 23.70 -6.52 9.11
CA THR A 149 23.27 -6.20 7.75
C THR A 149 22.66 -7.44 7.11
N ILE A 150 21.53 -7.29 6.45
CA ILE A 150 20.84 -8.38 5.76
C ILE A 150 20.39 -7.91 4.38
N GLU A 151 20.21 -8.84 3.49
CA GLU A 151 19.58 -8.56 2.19
C GLU A 151 18.07 -8.38 2.38
N ALA A 152 17.46 -7.45 1.63
CA ALA A 152 16.02 -7.18 1.77
C ALA A 152 15.14 -8.42 1.62
N TYR A 153 15.50 -9.35 0.72
CA TYR A 153 14.76 -10.60 0.52
C TYR A 153 14.91 -11.61 1.67
N ASP A 154 15.86 -11.41 2.60
CA ASP A 154 16.04 -12.25 3.79
C ASP A 154 15.29 -11.71 5.02
N LEU A 155 14.83 -10.45 5.00
CA LEU A 155 14.26 -9.78 6.18
C LEU A 155 13.10 -10.58 6.79
N GLY A 156 12.11 -10.96 5.97
CA GLY A 156 10.97 -11.75 6.46
C GLY A 156 11.38 -13.09 7.08
N SER A 157 12.35 -13.75 6.48
CA SER A 157 12.85 -15.04 7.01
C SER A 157 13.64 -14.87 8.32
N GLU A 158 14.39 -13.77 8.48
CA GLU A 158 15.08 -13.46 9.73
C GLU A 158 14.08 -13.18 10.87
N VAL A 159 13.01 -12.42 10.58
CA VAL A 159 11.92 -12.18 11.52
C VAL A 159 11.30 -13.50 11.98
N LEU A 160 10.88 -14.33 11.03
CA LEU A 160 10.26 -15.63 11.34
C LEU A 160 11.20 -16.55 12.11
N ASN A 161 12.51 -16.53 11.79
CA ASN A 161 13.51 -17.31 12.52
C ASN A 161 13.63 -16.85 13.98
N LYS A 162 13.62 -15.56 14.25
CA LYS A 162 13.61 -15.01 15.60
C LYS A 162 12.36 -15.41 16.38
N CYS A 163 11.22 -15.49 15.73
CA CYS A 163 9.95 -15.96 16.28
C CYS A 163 9.86 -17.51 16.36
N ASN A 164 10.93 -18.25 16.07
CA ASN A 164 10.95 -19.71 16.03
C ASN A 164 9.94 -20.32 15.04
N ILE A 165 9.68 -19.64 13.92
CA ILE A 165 8.80 -20.10 12.85
C ILE A 165 9.67 -20.57 11.67
N HIS A 166 9.61 -21.87 11.36
CA HIS A 166 10.48 -22.52 10.38
C HIS A 166 9.70 -23.16 9.21
N THR A 167 8.40 -22.92 9.14
CA THR A 167 7.52 -23.43 8.07
C THR A 167 7.58 -22.58 6.80
N GLY A 168 7.19 -23.16 5.68
CA GLY A 168 7.21 -22.51 4.38
C GLY A 168 8.51 -22.78 3.60
N VAL A 169 8.37 -23.09 2.31
CA VAL A 169 9.50 -23.52 1.45
C VAL A 169 10.59 -22.46 1.38
N MET A 170 10.24 -21.23 0.98
CA MET A 170 11.22 -20.15 0.86
C MET A 170 11.81 -19.75 2.20
N ASN A 171 10.98 -19.69 3.25
CA ASN A 171 11.44 -19.40 4.61
C ASN A 171 12.47 -20.43 5.07
N SER A 172 12.15 -21.71 4.98
CA SER A 172 13.08 -22.80 5.35
C SER A 172 14.36 -22.78 4.50
N PHE A 173 14.24 -22.46 3.20
CA PHE A 173 15.40 -22.31 2.32
C PHE A 173 16.33 -21.19 2.81
N HIS A 174 15.82 -19.99 3.06
CA HIS A 174 16.61 -18.86 3.56
C HIS A 174 17.28 -19.21 4.90
N GLN A 175 16.54 -19.75 5.85
CA GLN A 175 17.04 -20.08 7.19
C GLN A 175 18.13 -21.16 7.16
N THR A 176 18.08 -22.11 6.24
CA THR A 176 19.01 -23.26 6.21
C THR A 176 20.12 -23.13 5.18
N ARG A 177 19.96 -22.32 4.14
CA ARG A 177 20.92 -22.23 3.02
C ARG A 177 21.67 -20.92 2.96
N LYS A 178 21.28 -19.89 3.71
CA LYS A 178 21.98 -18.62 3.79
C LYS A 178 23.47 -18.81 4.07
N GLY A 179 24.30 -18.09 3.33
CA GLY A 179 25.76 -18.17 3.44
C GLY A 179 26.42 -19.38 2.74
N THR A 180 25.67 -20.28 2.10
CA THR A 180 26.24 -21.35 1.28
C THR A 180 26.72 -20.81 -0.07
N LYS A 181 27.73 -21.48 -0.68
CA LYS A 181 28.36 -21.04 -1.94
C LYS A 181 27.38 -20.83 -3.10
N ASN A 182 26.33 -21.63 -3.17
CA ASN A 182 25.36 -21.60 -4.28
C ASN A 182 24.04 -20.94 -3.91
N TYR A 183 23.97 -20.28 -2.75
CA TYR A 183 22.71 -19.74 -2.21
C TYR A 183 21.84 -19.00 -3.23
N GLN A 184 22.41 -18.00 -3.92
CA GLN A 184 21.71 -17.18 -4.91
C GLN A 184 21.22 -18.01 -6.11
N LYS A 185 22.04 -18.96 -6.58
CA LYS A 185 21.68 -19.84 -7.70
C LYS A 185 20.55 -20.77 -7.31
N ASP A 186 20.71 -21.46 -6.18
CA ASP A 186 19.72 -22.40 -5.66
C ASP A 186 18.38 -21.71 -5.37
N MET A 187 18.41 -20.45 -4.87
CA MET A 187 17.22 -19.63 -4.66
C MET A 187 16.46 -19.37 -5.97
N LYS A 188 17.17 -18.95 -7.02
CA LYS A 188 16.55 -18.70 -8.33
C LYS A 188 15.96 -19.98 -8.95
N GLU A 189 16.65 -21.11 -8.81
CA GLU A 189 16.16 -22.39 -9.29
C GLU A 189 14.91 -22.85 -8.54
N LEU A 190 14.88 -22.67 -7.21
CA LEU A 190 13.73 -22.97 -6.37
C LEU A 190 12.53 -22.08 -6.72
N GLN A 191 12.73 -20.76 -6.84
CA GLN A 191 11.69 -19.83 -7.26
C GLN A 191 11.12 -20.17 -8.64
N TYR A 192 12.01 -20.53 -9.59
CA TYR A 192 11.57 -20.95 -10.91
C TYR A 192 10.72 -22.24 -10.85
N ASP A 193 11.14 -23.24 -10.07
CA ASP A 193 10.38 -24.48 -9.91
C ASP A 193 8.98 -24.23 -9.32
N MET A 194 8.91 -23.36 -8.32
CA MET A 194 7.64 -23.01 -7.67
C MET A 194 6.66 -22.26 -8.59
N LEU A 195 7.15 -21.33 -9.42
CA LEU A 195 6.32 -20.40 -10.20
C LEU A 195 6.06 -20.89 -11.62
N TYR A 196 7.05 -21.50 -12.27
CA TYR A 196 7.03 -21.81 -13.71
C TYR A 196 7.45 -23.23 -14.04
N GLY A 197 8.08 -23.92 -13.07
CA GLY A 197 8.62 -25.27 -13.25
C GLY A 197 7.57 -26.36 -13.07
N LYS A 198 8.04 -27.57 -12.77
CA LYS A 198 7.19 -28.73 -12.52
C LYS A 198 6.77 -28.89 -11.07
N GLN A 199 7.14 -27.93 -10.22
CA GLN A 199 6.78 -27.92 -8.80
C GLN A 199 7.29 -29.15 -8.04
N TYR A 200 8.50 -29.57 -8.36
CA TYR A 200 9.16 -30.71 -7.69
C TYR A 200 9.27 -30.54 -6.19
N VAL A 201 9.41 -29.29 -5.72
CA VAL A 201 9.43 -28.94 -4.28
C VAL A 201 8.19 -29.43 -3.53
N TRP A 202 7.07 -29.61 -4.22
CA TRP A 202 5.82 -30.17 -3.69
C TRP A 202 5.45 -31.51 -4.32
N ASN A 203 6.43 -32.26 -4.82
CA ASN A 203 6.19 -33.52 -5.54
C ASN A 203 5.20 -33.40 -6.69
N GLN A 204 5.16 -32.24 -7.35
CA GLN A 204 4.24 -31.87 -8.46
C GLN A 204 2.75 -31.72 -8.02
N GLU A 205 2.51 -31.67 -6.72
CA GLU A 205 1.18 -31.44 -6.13
C GLU A 205 1.20 -30.15 -5.33
N ASN A 206 0.93 -29.00 -6.00
CA ASN A 206 0.90 -27.72 -5.33
C ASN A 206 -0.21 -27.69 -4.25
N PRO A 207 0.15 -27.53 -2.95
CA PRO A 207 -0.83 -27.50 -1.88
C PRO A 207 -1.65 -26.21 -1.84
N PHE A 208 -1.21 -25.18 -2.58
CA PHE A 208 -1.85 -23.88 -2.59
C PHE A 208 -2.82 -23.76 -3.77
N LYS A 209 -4.05 -23.41 -3.47
CA LYS A 209 -5.02 -23.05 -4.50
C LYS A 209 -4.73 -21.64 -5.00
N ALA A 210 -4.84 -21.45 -6.32
CA ALA A 210 -4.83 -20.12 -6.89
C ALA A 210 -5.95 -19.29 -6.25
N THR A 211 -5.62 -18.08 -5.81
CA THR A 211 -6.58 -17.11 -5.28
C THR A 211 -6.71 -15.96 -6.28
N ASP A 212 -7.91 -15.44 -6.42
CA ASP A 212 -8.15 -14.22 -7.19
C ASP A 212 -7.81 -13.01 -6.31
N LEU A 213 -6.53 -12.64 -6.34
CA LEU A 213 -6.03 -11.50 -5.58
C LEU A 213 -6.38 -10.21 -6.32
N GLN A 214 -7.49 -9.61 -5.94
CA GLN A 214 -7.89 -8.27 -6.41
C GLN A 214 -7.46 -7.23 -5.36
N PHE A 215 -6.33 -6.60 -5.60
CA PHE A 215 -5.75 -5.64 -4.66
C PHE A 215 -6.63 -4.38 -4.53
N GLY A 216 -7.09 -4.11 -3.29
CA GLY A 216 -7.78 -2.88 -2.94
C GLY A 216 -9.11 -2.63 -3.65
N ILE A 217 -9.69 -3.63 -4.32
CA ILE A 217 -10.91 -3.48 -5.11
C ILE A 217 -12.07 -4.16 -4.41
N ARG A 218 -13.07 -3.36 -4.03
CA ARG A 218 -14.37 -3.89 -3.60
C ARG A 218 -15.17 -4.32 -4.83
N PRO A 219 -15.99 -5.39 -4.73
CA PRO A 219 -16.82 -5.83 -5.85
C PRO A 219 -17.71 -4.69 -6.36
N LEU A 220 -17.62 -4.39 -7.65
CA LEU A 220 -18.52 -3.47 -8.31
C LEU A 220 -19.89 -4.12 -8.51
N THR A 221 -20.97 -3.39 -8.27
CA THR A 221 -22.33 -3.86 -8.58
C THR A 221 -23.12 -2.77 -9.27
N VAL A 222 -23.87 -3.14 -10.30
CA VAL A 222 -24.92 -2.30 -10.88
C VAL A 222 -26.26 -2.83 -10.38
N THR A 223 -27.02 -1.96 -9.73
CA THR A 223 -28.31 -2.33 -9.10
C THR A 223 -29.50 -1.75 -9.85
N LYS A 224 -29.38 -0.58 -10.44
CA LYS A 224 -30.49 0.16 -11.02
C LYS A 224 -30.04 1.18 -12.04
N VAL A 225 -30.92 1.49 -12.97
CA VAL A 225 -30.71 2.53 -13.98
C VAL A 225 -31.90 3.50 -13.95
N TYR A 226 -31.59 4.77 -14.05
CA TYR A 226 -32.56 5.84 -14.26
C TYR A 226 -32.21 6.58 -15.54
N GLU A 227 -33.19 7.04 -16.27
CA GLU A 227 -33.00 7.83 -17.45
C GLU A 227 -33.67 9.19 -17.36
N THR A 228 -33.07 10.14 -18.04
CA THR A 228 -33.61 11.46 -18.33
C THR A 228 -33.68 11.63 -19.85
N LYS A 229 -34.05 12.82 -20.31
CA LYS A 229 -34.09 13.12 -21.74
C LYS A 229 -32.76 12.86 -22.45
N ASP A 230 -31.62 13.19 -21.79
CA ASP A 230 -30.32 13.25 -22.43
C ASP A 230 -29.29 12.27 -21.79
N SER A 231 -29.56 11.75 -20.59
CA SER A 231 -28.61 10.97 -19.79
C SER A 231 -29.23 9.71 -19.22
N ILE A 232 -28.37 8.70 -19.01
CA ILE A 232 -28.66 7.49 -18.25
C ILE A 232 -27.79 7.52 -16.99
N PHE A 233 -28.43 7.44 -15.82
CA PHE A 233 -27.80 7.38 -14.52
C PHE A 233 -27.75 5.91 -14.06
N ILE A 234 -26.55 5.43 -13.80
CA ILE A 234 -26.30 4.06 -13.36
C ILE A 234 -26.02 4.08 -11.86
N VAL A 235 -26.87 3.40 -11.11
CA VAL A 235 -26.78 3.30 -9.66
C VAL A 235 -26.20 1.94 -9.28
N GLY A 236 -25.29 1.95 -8.33
CA GLY A 236 -24.61 0.75 -7.87
C GLY A 236 -23.80 0.96 -6.62
N ASN A 237 -22.77 0.13 -6.43
CA ASN A 237 -21.88 0.25 -5.28
C ASN A 237 -20.41 0.12 -5.71
N ASN A 238 -19.57 0.78 -4.91
CA ASN A 238 -18.11 0.75 -5.01
C ASN A 238 -17.56 1.35 -6.33
N PHE A 239 -18.28 2.26 -6.94
CA PHE A 239 -17.76 2.99 -8.10
C PHE A 239 -16.60 3.90 -7.68
N THR A 240 -15.68 4.11 -8.60
CA THR A 240 -14.54 5.01 -8.46
C THR A 240 -14.47 5.94 -9.67
N ASN A 241 -13.67 6.99 -9.59
CA ASN A 241 -13.40 7.88 -10.72
C ASN A 241 -12.65 7.21 -11.89
N PHE A 242 -12.19 5.96 -11.70
CA PHE A 242 -11.60 5.11 -12.76
C PHE A 242 -12.62 4.17 -13.41
N CYS A 243 -13.88 4.22 -12.98
CA CYS A 243 -14.94 3.41 -13.58
C CYS A 243 -15.29 3.91 -14.97
N GLN A 244 -15.49 2.96 -15.86
CA GLN A 244 -15.97 3.18 -17.23
C GLN A 244 -17.07 2.16 -17.54
N VAL A 245 -18.09 2.62 -18.29
CA VAL A 245 -19.14 1.76 -18.78
C VAL A 245 -18.70 1.14 -20.11
N PHE A 246 -19.00 -0.13 -20.30
CA PHE A 246 -18.73 -0.87 -21.53
C PHE A 246 -20.01 -1.55 -22.03
N ASN A 247 -20.36 -1.31 -23.30
CA ASN A 247 -21.37 -2.05 -24.04
C ASN A 247 -20.65 -3.09 -24.92
N GLY A 248 -20.61 -4.35 -24.48
CA GLY A 248 -19.68 -5.33 -25.02
C GLY A 248 -18.22 -4.85 -24.82
N ASP A 249 -17.48 -4.74 -25.93
CA ASP A 249 -16.09 -4.24 -25.91
C ASP A 249 -15.99 -2.72 -26.17
N VAL A 250 -17.11 -2.04 -26.39
CA VAL A 250 -17.14 -0.60 -26.67
C VAL A 250 -17.17 0.19 -25.37
N LYS A 251 -16.12 0.97 -25.16
CA LYS A 251 -16.04 1.91 -24.03
C LYS A 251 -16.95 3.10 -24.24
N ILE A 252 -17.79 3.39 -23.26
CA ILE A 252 -18.71 4.55 -23.26
C ILE A 252 -18.12 5.66 -22.39
N ASN A 253 -18.24 6.92 -22.86
CA ASN A 253 -17.83 8.08 -22.06
C ASN A 253 -18.66 8.14 -20.78
N THR A 254 -17.98 8.03 -19.64
CA THR A 254 -18.60 7.87 -18.33
C THR A 254 -18.23 9.03 -17.42
N THR A 255 -19.23 9.68 -16.84
CA THR A 255 -19.06 10.69 -15.79
C THR A 255 -19.25 10.04 -14.44
N TYR A 256 -18.25 10.19 -13.55
CA TYR A 256 -18.31 9.76 -12.16
C TYR A 256 -18.89 10.87 -11.29
N HIS A 257 -19.95 10.60 -10.55
CA HIS A 257 -20.53 11.50 -9.57
C HIS A 257 -20.12 11.16 -8.13
N ASN A 258 -20.26 9.89 -7.75
CA ASN A 258 -19.86 9.36 -6.45
C ASN A 258 -19.80 7.81 -6.49
N GLU A 259 -19.48 7.20 -5.36
CA GLU A 259 -19.31 5.74 -5.24
C GLU A 259 -20.59 4.92 -5.56
N HIS A 260 -21.73 5.59 -5.72
CA HIS A 260 -23.01 4.95 -6.03
C HIS A 260 -23.62 5.42 -7.35
N LEU A 261 -23.03 6.39 -8.04
CA LEU A 261 -23.64 7.01 -9.21
C LEU A 261 -22.66 7.31 -10.31
N LEU A 262 -22.95 6.76 -11.48
CA LEU A 262 -22.30 7.11 -12.76
C LEU A 262 -23.35 7.66 -13.75
N GLU A 263 -22.88 8.40 -14.74
CA GLU A 263 -23.71 8.95 -15.82
C GLU A 263 -23.08 8.66 -17.18
N VAL A 264 -23.90 8.29 -18.15
CA VAL A 264 -23.54 8.16 -19.56
C VAL A 264 -24.58 8.87 -20.42
N SER A 265 -24.23 9.22 -21.66
CA SER A 265 -25.18 9.80 -22.59
C SER A 265 -26.24 8.77 -23.02
N LYS A 266 -27.52 9.18 -23.09
CA LYS A 266 -28.60 8.31 -23.56
C LYS A 266 -28.40 7.80 -25.00
N LYS A 267 -27.57 8.48 -25.80
CA LYS A 267 -27.25 8.10 -27.17
C LYS A 267 -26.33 6.87 -27.24
N ASP A 268 -25.63 6.55 -26.16
CA ASP A 268 -24.58 5.52 -26.13
C ASP A 268 -25.13 4.12 -25.75
N LEU A 269 -26.37 4.02 -25.25
CA LEU A 269 -27.06 2.79 -24.93
C LEU A 269 -28.44 2.75 -25.59
N LYS A 270 -28.82 1.60 -26.14
CA LYS A 270 -30.12 1.35 -26.76
C LYS A 270 -30.89 0.31 -25.94
N ASP A 271 -32.21 0.31 -26.08
CA ASP A 271 -33.05 -0.71 -25.49
C ASP A 271 -32.58 -2.13 -25.84
N GLY A 272 -32.41 -2.96 -24.82
CA GLY A 272 -31.86 -4.31 -24.94
C GLY A 272 -30.32 -4.42 -24.88
N ASP A 273 -29.57 -3.33 -24.89
CA ASP A 273 -28.13 -3.38 -24.76
C ASP A 273 -27.71 -3.94 -23.38
N THR A 274 -26.66 -4.77 -23.40
CA THR A 274 -26.06 -5.31 -22.17
C THR A 274 -24.74 -4.60 -21.91
N PHE A 275 -24.64 -3.97 -20.76
CA PHE A 275 -23.45 -3.26 -20.35
C PHE A 275 -22.91 -3.73 -19.00
N LYS A 276 -21.66 -3.42 -18.75
CA LYS A 276 -20.99 -3.57 -17.45
C LYS A 276 -20.20 -2.32 -17.09
N VAL A 277 -19.97 -2.11 -15.80
CA VAL A 277 -19.06 -1.10 -15.28
C VAL A 277 -17.73 -1.76 -14.95
N SER A 278 -16.62 -1.18 -15.40
CA SER A 278 -15.29 -1.73 -15.13
C SER A 278 -14.35 -0.65 -14.62
N ILE A 279 -13.49 -0.99 -13.65
CA ILE A 279 -12.35 -0.16 -13.26
C ILE A 279 -11.24 -0.38 -14.27
N VAL A 280 -10.75 0.71 -14.86
CA VAL A 280 -9.70 0.67 -15.89
C VAL A 280 -8.48 1.45 -15.42
N SER A 281 -7.30 0.81 -15.48
CA SER A 281 -6.03 1.48 -15.18
C SER A 281 -5.62 2.48 -16.25
N LYS A 282 -4.62 3.35 -15.97
CA LYS A 282 -4.03 4.29 -16.94
C LYS A 282 -3.43 3.59 -18.17
N ALA A 283 -2.79 2.44 -18.01
CA ALA A 283 -2.55 1.51 -19.12
C ALA A 283 -3.87 0.75 -19.31
N PRO A 284 -4.53 0.75 -20.48
CA PRO A 284 -5.92 0.30 -20.64
C PRO A 284 -6.08 -1.20 -20.31
N ARG A 285 -6.04 -1.49 -19.02
CA ARG A 285 -6.23 -2.83 -18.45
C ARG A 285 -7.43 -2.78 -17.52
N VAL A 286 -8.38 -3.70 -17.74
CA VAL A 286 -9.51 -3.88 -16.82
C VAL A 286 -9.01 -4.56 -15.56
N LEU A 287 -9.27 -3.95 -14.41
CA LEU A 287 -8.89 -4.44 -13.09
C LEU A 287 -10.02 -5.23 -12.43
N SER A 288 -11.25 -4.77 -12.60
CA SER A 288 -12.46 -5.40 -12.07
C SER A 288 -13.67 -4.99 -12.90
N SER A 289 -14.71 -5.82 -12.92
CA SER A 289 -15.97 -5.52 -13.60
C SER A 289 -17.15 -5.86 -12.71
N SER A 290 -18.26 -5.14 -12.89
CA SER A 290 -19.53 -5.44 -12.28
C SER A 290 -20.21 -6.67 -12.90
N ASN A 291 -21.35 -7.07 -12.34
CA ASN A 291 -22.34 -7.85 -13.04
C ASN A 291 -22.75 -7.17 -14.35
N GLU A 292 -23.15 -7.95 -15.33
CA GLU A 292 -23.82 -7.44 -16.53
C GLU A 292 -25.22 -6.92 -16.18
N TYR A 293 -25.62 -5.83 -16.84
CA TYR A 293 -26.93 -5.23 -16.67
C TYR A 293 -27.55 -4.99 -18.06
N VAL A 294 -28.78 -5.46 -18.23
CA VAL A 294 -29.54 -5.23 -19.47
C VAL A 294 -30.30 -3.91 -19.33
N TYR A 295 -29.97 -2.95 -20.18
CA TYR A 295 -30.68 -1.69 -20.25
C TYR A 295 -32.07 -1.87 -20.88
N GLN A 296 -33.09 -1.39 -20.22
CA GLN A 296 -34.44 -1.35 -20.74
C GLN A 296 -34.95 0.09 -20.71
N GLU A 297 -35.21 0.61 -21.90
CA GLU A 297 -35.80 1.95 -22.02
C GLU A 297 -37.22 1.95 -21.45
N LYS A 298 -37.50 2.89 -20.54
CA LYS A 298 -38.86 3.02 -20.04
C LYS A 298 -39.72 3.65 -21.10
N SER A 299 -40.72 2.93 -21.59
CA SER A 299 -41.77 3.51 -22.43
C SER A 299 -42.44 4.64 -21.65
N GLU A 300 -42.41 5.87 -22.19
CA GLU A 300 -43.24 6.98 -21.68
C GLU A 300 -44.69 6.50 -21.65
N LYS A 301 -45.25 6.45 -20.45
CA LYS A 301 -46.73 6.30 -20.25
C LYS A 301 -47.34 7.65 -20.08
#